data_f9e169411c5e3b5d38802dbf4655a768
#
_entry.id   f9e169411c5e3b5d38802dbf4655a768
#
_cell.length_a   1.000
_cell.length_b   1.000
_cell.length_c   1.000
_cell.angle_alpha   90.00
_cell.angle_beta   90.00
_cell.angle_gamma   90.00
#
_symmetry.space_group_name_H-M   'P 1'
#
loop_
_entity.id
_entity.type
_entity.pdbx_description
1 polymer ?
#
loop_
_entity_poly.entity_id
_entity_poly.type
_entity_poly.pdbx_seq_one_letter_code
_entity_poly.pdbx_strand_id
1 'polypeptide(L)'
;MRATEGEPTIPVDSAAPVPTKRSVCEEILASGYVQSFVDFFYLTHRQDPKATAGIVAGAASSKDNNDIVVSAEEMKFMKENLTRAEESRRKGDTDNVYNSYSNLAVYFQRGQVNDPKTGVYFYEKCLEIAKLTSDGPGEMSANHSLGCVHQQMGNSAAAIRFHERHMELARASGSYREMEGAARELVKVSC
;
A
#
# COMPACT_ATOMS: atom_id res chain seq x y z
N MET A 1 -18.81 -67.55 -7.31
CA MET A 1 -17.98 -66.70 -6.49
C MET A 1 -17.52 -65.55 -7.41
N ARG A 2 -18.11 -64.37 -7.32
CA ARG A 2 -17.69 -63.18 -8.06
C ARG A 2 -17.00 -62.26 -7.08
N ALA A 3 -15.74 -61.95 -7.34
CA ALA A 3 -14.97 -60.95 -6.63
C ALA A 3 -15.47 -59.55 -7.01
N THR A 4 -15.85 -58.76 -6.02
CA THR A 4 -16.17 -57.34 -6.16
C THR A 4 -14.87 -56.55 -6.10
N GLU A 5 -14.47 -56.00 -7.23
CA GLU A 5 -13.34 -55.06 -7.31
C GLU A 5 -13.73 -53.76 -6.59
N GLY A 6 -12.95 -53.36 -5.59
CA GLY A 6 -13.09 -52.11 -4.89
C GLY A 6 -12.67 -50.97 -5.79
N GLU A 7 -13.53 -49.96 -5.94
CA GLU A 7 -13.20 -48.70 -6.58
C GLU A 7 -12.04 -47.98 -5.86
N PRO A 8 -11.10 -47.40 -6.59
CA PRO A 8 -10.05 -46.56 -5.99
C PRO A 8 -10.66 -45.25 -5.52
N THR A 9 -10.69 -45.05 -4.20
CA THR A 9 -11.00 -43.75 -3.60
C THR A 9 -9.92 -42.73 -4.00
N ILE A 10 -10.30 -41.76 -4.82
CA ILE A 10 -9.49 -40.59 -5.16
C ILE A 10 -9.25 -39.82 -3.86
N PRO A 11 -7.99 -39.48 -3.49
CA PRO A 11 -7.77 -38.63 -2.32
C PRO A 11 -8.35 -37.26 -2.58
N VAL A 12 -9.24 -36.84 -1.68
CA VAL A 12 -9.80 -35.50 -1.66
C VAL A 12 -8.64 -34.51 -1.52
N ASP A 13 -8.51 -33.68 -2.55
CA ASP A 13 -7.54 -32.59 -2.65
C ASP A 13 -7.53 -31.80 -1.34
N SER A 14 -6.44 -31.87 -0.59
CA SER A 14 -6.26 -31.10 0.63
C SER A 14 -6.06 -29.65 0.22
N ALA A 15 -7.13 -28.87 0.26
CA ALA A 15 -7.05 -27.42 0.06
C ALA A 15 -5.87 -26.87 0.88
N ALA A 16 -4.96 -26.17 0.23
CA ALA A 16 -3.82 -25.55 0.89
C ALA A 16 -4.31 -24.70 2.07
N PRO A 17 -3.64 -24.74 3.23
CA PRO A 17 -4.10 -24.00 4.40
C PRO A 17 -4.17 -22.51 4.08
N VAL A 18 -5.28 -21.87 4.48
CA VAL A 18 -5.47 -20.43 4.30
C VAL A 18 -4.33 -19.69 5.01
N PRO A 19 -3.59 -18.77 4.32
CA PRO A 19 -2.47 -18.08 4.93
C PRO A 19 -2.93 -17.23 6.10
N THR A 20 -2.20 -17.28 7.21
CA THR A 20 -2.40 -16.42 8.38
C THR A 20 -1.39 -15.29 8.37
N LYS A 21 -1.67 -14.18 9.08
CA LYS A 21 -0.71 -13.08 9.27
C LYS A 21 0.66 -13.59 9.72
N ARG A 22 0.64 -14.54 10.68
CA ARG A 22 1.85 -15.15 11.24
C ARG A 22 2.62 -15.97 10.19
N SER A 23 1.94 -16.85 9.46
CA SER A 23 2.59 -17.69 8.44
C SER A 23 3.22 -16.85 7.32
N VAL A 24 2.56 -15.76 6.93
CA VAL A 24 3.11 -14.82 5.93
C VAL A 24 4.33 -14.08 6.48
N CYS A 25 4.30 -13.64 7.75
CA CYS A 25 5.47 -13.04 8.41
C CYS A 25 6.66 -14.00 8.45
N GLU A 26 6.43 -15.25 8.86
CA GLU A 26 7.46 -16.30 8.92
C GLU A 26 8.06 -16.57 7.53
N GLU A 27 7.25 -16.60 6.49
CA GLU A 27 7.70 -16.80 5.10
C GLU A 27 8.56 -15.64 4.58
N ILE A 28 8.15 -14.38 4.86
CA ILE A 28 8.90 -13.19 4.48
C ILE A 28 10.28 -13.20 5.17
N LEU A 29 10.33 -13.51 6.47
CA LEU A 29 11.57 -13.58 7.23
C LEU A 29 12.47 -14.71 6.76
N ALA A 30 11.92 -15.91 6.52
CA ALA A 30 12.67 -17.04 6.01
C ALA A 30 13.32 -16.78 4.65
N SER A 31 12.71 -15.90 3.84
CA SER A 31 13.24 -15.42 2.57
C SER A 31 14.29 -14.29 2.73
N GLY A 32 14.55 -13.85 3.96
CA GLY A 32 15.54 -12.81 4.27
C GLY A 32 15.09 -11.38 3.96
N TYR A 33 13.79 -11.14 3.76
CA TYR A 33 13.23 -9.81 3.47
C TYR A 33 12.83 -9.07 4.76
N VAL A 34 13.82 -8.59 5.50
CA VAL A 34 13.62 -8.01 6.85
C VAL A 34 12.77 -6.73 6.79
N GLN A 35 13.02 -5.83 5.83
CA GLN A 35 12.23 -4.60 5.72
C GLN A 35 10.79 -4.90 5.32
N SER A 36 10.60 -5.83 4.40
CA SER A 36 9.26 -6.28 3.99
C SER A 36 8.48 -6.89 5.14
N PHE A 37 9.16 -7.64 6.04
CA PHE A 37 8.55 -8.15 7.25
C PHE A 37 8.08 -7.02 8.17
N VAL A 38 8.93 -6.03 8.43
CA VAL A 38 8.60 -4.90 9.31
C VAL A 38 7.40 -4.13 8.77
N ASP A 39 7.42 -3.82 7.47
CA ASP A 39 6.31 -3.09 6.82
C ASP A 39 5.02 -3.93 6.81
N PHE A 40 5.10 -5.22 6.49
CA PHE A 40 3.94 -6.13 6.50
C PHE A 40 3.35 -6.29 7.90
N PHE A 41 4.20 -6.49 8.91
CA PHE A 41 3.79 -6.60 10.30
C PHE A 41 3.06 -5.33 10.74
N TYR A 42 3.64 -4.16 10.49
CA TYR A 42 3.00 -2.88 10.80
C TYR A 42 1.64 -2.71 10.13
N LEU A 43 1.54 -3.02 8.84
CA LEU A 43 0.29 -2.90 8.07
C LEU A 43 -0.82 -3.81 8.57
N THR A 44 -0.48 -4.99 9.07
CA THR A 44 -1.45 -6.03 9.43
C THR A 44 -1.78 -6.12 10.91
N HIS A 45 -0.97 -5.48 11.79
CA HIS A 45 -1.12 -5.52 13.26
C HIS A 45 -1.43 -4.14 13.87
N ARG A 46 -1.69 -3.12 13.07
CA ARG A 46 -2.14 -1.83 13.59
C ARG A 46 -3.59 -1.91 14.07
N GLN A 47 -3.93 -1.11 15.07
CA GLN A 47 -5.30 -1.04 15.57
C GLN A 47 -6.21 -0.34 14.55
N ASP A 48 -7.44 -0.84 14.38
CA ASP A 48 -8.44 -0.19 13.54
C ASP A 48 -8.86 1.16 14.17
N PRO A 49 -8.60 2.30 13.53
CA PRO A 49 -9.01 3.60 14.06
C PRO A 49 -10.52 3.75 14.22
N LYS A 50 -11.34 2.93 13.53
CA LYS A 50 -12.79 2.92 13.68
C LYS A 50 -13.26 2.17 14.94
N ALA A 51 -12.49 1.19 15.40
CA ALA A 51 -12.80 0.44 16.62
C ALA A 51 -12.55 1.25 17.89
N THR A 52 -11.63 2.22 17.86
CA THR A 52 -11.34 3.12 19.00
C THR A 52 -12.37 4.23 19.19
N ALA A 53 -13.14 4.60 18.19
CA ALA A 53 -14.17 5.64 18.29
C ALA A 53 -15.44 5.19 19.07
N GLY A 54 -15.60 3.88 19.32
CA GLY A 54 -16.74 3.30 20.04
C GLY A 54 -16.54 3.05 21.55
N ILE A 55 -15.32 3.30 22.10
CA ILE A 55 -14.99 3.01 23.50
C ILE A 55 -15.09 4.28 24.36
N VAL A 56 -16.29 4.88 24.39
CA VAL A 56 -16.68 5.82 25.43
C VAL A 56 -17.97 5.29 26.08
N ALA A 57 -17.87 4.15 26.71
CA ALA A 57 -18.74 3.68 27.81
C ALA A 57 -18.35 2.25 28.22
N GLY A 58 -17.60 2.11 29.29
CA GLY A 58 -17.59 1.02 30.24
C GLY A 58 -17.96 -0.39 29.77
N ALA A 59 -17.00 -1.15 29.23
CA ALA A 59 -17.00 -2.60 29.39
C ALA A 59 -15.57 -3.09 29.22
N ALA A 60 -14.99 -3.59 30.31
CA ALA A 60 -13.79 -4.40 30.29
C ALA A 60 -14.11 -5.70 29.54
N SER A 61 -13.64 -5.87 28.31
CA SER A 61 -13.77 -7.09 27.55
C SER A 61 -12.55 -7.32 26.69
N SER A 62 -11.88 -8.40 27.01
CA SER A 62 -10.94 -9.22 26.21
C SER A 62 -9.93 -8.52 25.29
N LYS A 63 -8.69 -8.77 25.61
CA LYS A 63 -7.43 -8.22 25.05
C LYS A 63 -7.09 -8.57 23.61
N ASP A 64 -7.94 -9.20 22.78
CA ASP A 64 -7.46 -9.87 21.56
C ASP A 64 -8.16 -9.54 20.22
N ASN A 65 -9.08 -8.58 20.12
CA ASN A 65 -9.86 -8.44 18.89
C ASN A 65 -9.93 -7.02 18.28
N ASN A 66 -8.91 -6.20 18.41
CA ASN A 66 -8.90 -4.88 17.79
C ASN A 66 -7.96 -4.79 16.56
N ASP A 67 -7.43 -5.92 16.10
CA ASP A 67 -6.59 -6.00 14.92
C ASP A 67 -7.43 -5.89 13.64
N ILE A 68 -6.93 -5.14 12.67
CA ILE A 68 -7.56 -5.03 11.34
C ILE A 68 -7.71 -6.43 10.76
N VAL A 69 -8.94 -6.77 10.35
CA VAL A 69 -9.20 -7.99 9.60
C VAL A 69 -8.69 -7.81 8.18
N VAL A 70 -7.65 -8.54 7.82
CA VAL A 70 -7.02 -8.53 6.49
C VAL A 70 -7.33 -9.85 5.82
N SER A 71 -7.88 -9.81 4.61
CA SER A 71 -8.18 -11.02 3.83
C SER A 71 -6.89 -11.70 3.35
N ALA A 72 -6.99 -12.98 2.97
CA ALA A 72 -5.86 -13.72 2.41
C ALA A 72 -5.32 -13.08 1.12
N GLU A 73 -6.22 -12.55 0.29
CA GLU A 73 -5.85 -11.87 -0.96
C GLU A 73 -5.12 -10.55 -0.70
N GLU A 74 -5.58 -9.78 0.28
CA GLU A 74 -4.91 -8.55 0.71
C GLU A 74 -3.52 -8.82 1.29
N MET A 75 -3.39 -9.85 2.13
CA MET A 75 -2.09 -10.26 2.66
C MET A 75 -1.13 -10.69 1.54
N LYS A 76 -1.62 -11.43 0.56
CA LYS A 76 -0.85 -11.85 -0.61
C LYS A 76 -0.39 -10.63 -1.42
N PHE A 77 -1.31 -9.70 -1.72
CA PHE A 77 -0.99 -8.47 -2.46
C PHE A 77 0.08 -7.62 -1.76
N MET A 78 -0.09 -7.38 -0.45
CA MET A 78 0.89 -6.63 0.34
C MET A 78 2.25 -7.31 0.36
N LYS A 79 2.29 -8.63 0.65
CA LYS A 79 3.51 -9.43 0.64
C LYS A 79 4.24 -9.32 -0.71
N GLU A 80 3.54 -9.56 -1.81
CA GLU A 80 4.13 -9.55 -3.17
C GLU A 80 4.74 -8.20 -3.53
N ASN A 81 4.06 -7.09 -3.22
CA ASN A 81 4.61 -5.76 -3.52
C ASN A 81 5.77 -5.39 -2.59
N LEU A 82 5.69 -5.69 -1.29
CA LEU A 82 6.76 -5.40 -0.35
C LEU A 82 8.03 -6.21 -0.66
N THR A 83 7.91 -7.51 -0.89
CA THR A 83 9.06 -8.37 -1.21
C THR A 83 9.66 -8.01 -2.57
N ARG A 84 8.83 -7.69 -3.57
CA ARG A 84 9.29 -7.18 -4.87
C ARG A 84 10.08 -5.88 -4.73
N ALA A 85 9.58 -4.94 -3.93
CA ALA A 85 10.29 -3.68 -3.68
C ALA A 85 11.66 -3.92 -3.02
N GLU A 86 11.74 -4.80 -2.02
CA GLU A 86 13.01 -5.11 -1.35
C GLU A 86 13.97 -5.87 -2.26
N GLU A 87 13.49 -6.84 -3.03
CA GLU A 87 14.30 -7.57 -4.02
C GLU A 87 14.83 -6.64 -5.12
N SER A 88 13.97 -5.79 -5.67
CA SER A 88 14.34 -4.82 -6.70
C SER A 88 15.36 -3.81 -6.18
N ARG A 89 15.23 -3.37 -4.92
CA ARG A 89 16.22 -2.51 -4.28
C ARG A 89 17.59 -3.17 -4.20
N ARG A 90 17.66 -4.45 -3.85
CA ARG A 90 18.92 -5.22 -3.81
C ARG A 90 19.56 -5.35 -5.19
N LYS A 91 18.77 -5.34 -6.25
CA LYS A 91 19.23 -5.40 -7.65
C LYS A 91 19.53 -4.03 -8.25
N GLY A 92 19.22 -2.94 -7.55
CA GLY A 92 19.33 -1.58 -8.07
C GLY A 92 18.24 -1.20 -9.09
N ASP A 93 17.17 -1.98 -9.18
CA ASP A 93 16.03 -1.75 -10.08
C ASP A 93 15.02 -0.78 -9.42
N THR A 94 15.30 0.50 -9.58
CA THR A 94 14.55 1.59 -8.95
C THR A 94 13.13 1.73 -9.50
N ASP A 95 12.91 1.40 -10.77
CA ASP A 95 11.60 1.48 -11.41
C ASP A 95 10.63 0.48 -10.77
N ASN A 96 11.08 -0.76 -10.57
CA ASN A 96 10.25 -1.75 -9.89
C ASN A 96 10.05 -1.46 -8.40
N VAL A 97 11.00 -0.81 -7.72
CA VAL A 97 10.82 -0.33 -6.35
C VAL A 97 9.71 0.73 -6.32
N TYR A 98 9.80 1.74 -7.19
CA TYR A 98 8.79 2.79 -7.33
C TYR A 98 7.40 2.22 -7.61
N ASN A 99 7.30 1.36 -8.62
CA ASN A 99 6.04 0.75 -9.02
C ASN A 99 5.40 -0.09 -7.90
N SER A 100 6.19 -0.83 -7.15
CA SER A 100 5.71 -1.64 -6.03
C SER A 100 5.13 -0.78 -4.91
N TYR A 101 5.81 0.31 -4.53
CA TYR A 101 5.28 1.25 -3.54
C TYR A 101 4.09 2.06 -4.06
N SER A 102 4.08 2.43 -5.34
CA SER A 102 2.92 3.09 -5.96
C SER A 102 1.66 2.19 -5.93
N ASN A 103 1.81 0.89 -6.21
CA ASN A 103 0.72 -0.07 -6.11
C ASN A 103 0.14 -0.14 -4.69
N LEU A 104 1.02 -0.18 -3.67
CA LEU A 104 0.59 -0.16 -2.26
C LEU A 104 -0.11 1.16 -1.91
N ALA A 105 0.44 2.30 -2.35
CA ALA A 105 -0.16 3.61 -2.11
C ALA A 105 -1.57 3.71 -2.68
N VAL A 106 -1.75 3.30 -3.95
CA VAL A 106 -3.06 3.27 -4.62
C VAL A 106 -4.04 2.36 -3.90
N TYR A 107 -3.59 1.17 -3.48
CA TYR A 107 -4.40 0.21 -2.76
C TYR A 107 -4.96 0.79 -1.45
N PHE A 108 -4.12 1.44 -0.65
CA PHE A 108 -4.54 2.04 0.62
C PHE A 108 -5.33 3.34 0.45
N GLN A 109 -5.11 4.10 -0.62
CA GLN A 109 -5.87 5.31 -0.92
C GLN A 109 -7.28 5.00 -1.42
N ARG A 110 -7.42 3.96 -2.25
CA ARG A 110 -8.65 3.61 -2.96
C ARG A 110 -9.16 2.26 -2.49
N GLY A 111 -10.46 2.06 -2.53
CA GLY A 111 -11.08 0.79 -2.24
C GLY A 111 -11.67 0.68 -0.84
N GLN A 112 -11.91 -0.55 -0.41
CA GLN A 112 -12.60 -0.84 0.85
C GLN A 112 -11.77 -0.46 2.08
N VAL A 113 -10.43 -0.49 1.98
CA VAL A 113 -9.51 -0.17 3.08
C VAL A 113 -9.57 1.32 3.43
N ASN A 114 -9.60 2.20 2.42
CA ASN A 114 -9.69 3.66 2.56
C ASN A 114 -8.85 4.21 3.73
N ASP A 115 -7.55 3.91 3.71
CA ASP A 115 -6.57 4.43 4.66
C ASP A 115 -5.58 5.38 3.96
N PRO A 116 -5.98 6.63 3.77
CA PRO A 116 -5.16 7.59 3.04
C PRO A 116 -3.82 7.90 3.74
N LYS A 117 -3.73 7.72 5.07
CA LYS A 117 -2.46 7.94 5.80
C LYS A 117 -1.38 6.93 5.38
N THR A 118 -1.76 5.67 5.24
CA THR A 118 -0.86 4.65 4.71
C THR A 118 -0.56 4.89 3.22
N GLY A 119 -1.52 5.38 2.45
CA GLY A 119 -1.29 5.84 1.08
C GLY A 119 -0.22 6.93 1.00
N VAL A 120 -0.29 7.96 1.85
CA VAL A 120 0.74 9.02 1.96
C VAL A 120 2.11 8.41 2.24
N TYR A 121 2.25 7.51 3.22
CA TYR A 121 3.52 6.87 3.55
C TYR A 121 4.20 6.22 2.33
N PHE A 122 3.46 5.48 1.51
CA PHE A 122 4.03 4.86 0.32
C PHE A 122 4.29 5.84 -0.81
N TYR A 123 3.47 6.88 -1.01
CA TYR A 123 3.76 7.93 -1.98
C TYR A 123 4.98 8.76 -1.60
N GLU A 124 5.23 8.99 -0.30
CA GLU A 124 6.46 9.62 0.18
C GLU A 124 7.70 8.78 -0.15
N LYS A 125 7.61 7.44 -0.01
CA LYS A 125 8.68 6.54 -0.48
C LYS A 125 8.89 6.64 -2.01
N CYS A 126 7.83 6.71 -2.80
CA CYS A 126 7.94 6.95 -4.24
C CYS A 126 8.65 8.28 -4.55
N LEU A 127 8.27 9.34 -3.85
CA LEU A 127 8.88 10.66 -4.00
C LEU A 127 10.38 10.65 -3.64
N GLU A 128 10.74 9.97 -2.57
CA GLU A 128 12.14 9.79 -2.15
C GLU A 128 12.96 9.08 -3.23
N ILE A 129 12.46 7.98 -3.77
CA ILE A 129 13.12 7.23 -4.85
C ILE A 129 13.30 8.11 -6.08
N ALA A 130 12.24 8.78 -6.54
CA ALA A 130 12.29 9.63 -7.72
C ALA A 130 13.32 10.77 -7.57
N LYS A 131 13.43 11.37 -6.39
CA LYS A 131 14.45 12.38 -6.09
C LYS A 131 15.88 11.80 -6.11
N LEU A 132 16.08 10.62 -5.48
CA LEU A 132 17.37 9.97 -5.42
C LEU A 132 17.87 9.54 -6.81
N THR A 133 16.96 9.18 -7.71
CA THR A 133 17.29 8.75 -9.08
C THR A 133 17.23 9.89 -10.10
N SER A 134 16.86 11.10 -9.68
CA SER A 134 16.62 12.24 -10.57
C SER A 134 15.56 11.95 -11.64
N ASP A 135 14.58 11.11 -11.31
CA ASP A 135 13.43 10.79 -12.16
C ASP A 135 12.37 11.92 -12.07
N GLY A 136 12.49 12.89 -12.97
CA GLY A 136 11.57 14.03 -13.03
C GLY A 136 10.10 13.62 -13.24
N PRO A 137 9.75 12.75 -14.19
CA PRO A 137 8.41 12.21 -14.34
C PRO A 137 7.88 11.52 -13.08
N GLY A 138 8.69 10.68 -12.42
CA GLY A 138 8.34 10.04 -11.16
C GLY A 138 8.12 11.06 -10.04
N GLU A 139 8.97 12.09 -9.93
CA GLU A 139 8.80 13.17 -8.96
C GLU A 139 7.49 13.95 -9.19
N MET A 140 7.13 14.27 -10.45
CA MET A 140 5.86 14.91 -10.79
C MET A 140 4.66 14.04 -10.39
N SER A 141 4.70 12.76 -10.75
CA SER A 141 3.61 11.81 -10.44
C SER A 141 3.40 11.63 -8.93
N ALA A 142 4.49 11.50 -8.17
CA ALA A 142 4.43 11.38 -6.71
C ALA A 142 3.87 12.65 -6.05
N ASN A 143 4.31 13.85 -6.48
CA ASN A 143 3.77 15.12 -5.97
C ASN A 143 2.29 15.28 -6.31
N HIS A 144 1.86 14.94 -7.52
CA HIS A 144 0.44 14.94 -7.89
C HIS A 144 -0.38 14.03 -6.96
N SER A 145 0.07 12.78 -6.76
CA SER A 145 -0.62 11.80 -5.92
C SER A 145 -0.70 12.24 -4.46
N LEU A 146 0.40 12.76 -3.90
CA LEU A 146 0.43 13.31 -2.53
C LEU A 146 -0.53 14.48 -2.38
N GLY A 147 -0.57 15.39 -3.35
CA GLY A 147 -1.54 16.50 -3.37
C GLY A 147 -2.98 15.99 -3.30
N CYS A 148 -3.33 15.03 -4.16
CA CYS A 148 -4.68 14.44 -4.19
C CYS A 148 -5.06 13.74 -2.88
N VAL A 149 -4.13 12.98 -2.26
CA VAL A 149 -4.41 12.31 -0.98
C VAL A 149 -4.58 13.30 0.16
N HIS A 150 -3.74 14.33 0.24
CA HIS A 150 -3.89 15.38 1.25
C HIS A 150 -5.18 16.16 1.09
N GLN A 151 -5.62 16.41 -0.15
CA GLN A 151 -6.92 17.01 -0.44
C GLN A 151 -8.08 16.12 0.07
N GLN A 152 -8.01 14.80 -0.21
CA GLN A 152 -8.98 13.82 0.29
C GLN A 152 -9.05 13.80 1.82
N MET A 153 -7.92 14.02 2.50
CA MET A 153 -7.83 14.10 3.96
C MET A 153 -8.28 15.44 4.54
N GLY A 154 -8.63 16.42 3.70
CA GLY A 154 -8.97 17.78 4.13
C GLY A 154 -7.76 18.64 4.52
N ASN A 155 -6.54 18.20 4.23
CA ASN A 155 -5.32 18.95 4.50
C ASN A 155 -4.95 19.84 3.31
N SER A 156 -5.71 20.90 3.12
CA SER A 156 -5.56 21.82 1.98
C SER A 156 -4.17 22.45 1.91
N ALA A 157 -3.57 22.81 3.04
CA ALA A 157 -2.25 23.43 3.07
C ALA A 157 -1.15 22.51 2.53
N ALA A 158 -1.19 21.22 2.86
CA ALA A 158 -0.26 20.25 2.31
C ALA A 158 -0.57 19.95 0.83
N ALA A 159 -1.85 19.83 0.47
CA ALA A 159 -2.27 19.59 -0.91
C ALA A 159 -1.76 20.70 -1.85
N ILE A 160 -1.92 21.97 -1.46
CA ILE A 160 -1.43 23.13 -2.23
C ILE A 160 0.08 23.00 -2.47
N ARG A 161 0.88 22.76 -1.43
CA ARG A 161 2.35 22.66 -1.56
C ARG A 161 2.77 21.56 -2.54
N PHE A 162 2.11 20.41 -2.51
CA PHE A 162 2.42 19.30 -3.43
C PHE A 162 2.00 19.62 -4.87
N HIS A 163 0.84 20.25 -5.08
CA HIS A 163 0.41 20.63 -6.41
C HIS A 163 1.24 21.83 -6.98
N GLU A 164 1.69 22.75 -6.14
CA GLU A 164 2.64 23.79 -6.54
C GLU A 164 3.96 23.17 -6.99
N ARG A 165 4.49 22.20 -6.23
CA ARG A 165 5.71 21.51 -6.64
C ARG A 165 5.53 20.74 -7.95
N HIS A 166 4.40 20.07 -8.15
CA HIS A 166 4.04 19.45 -9.43
C HIS A 166 4.05 20.48 -10.56
N MET A 167 3.44 21.66 -10.36
CA MET A 167 3.41 22.75 -11.34
C MET A 167 4.83 23.24 -11.69
N GLU A 168 5.71 23.41 -10.72
CA GLU A 168 7.10 23.84 -10.93
C GLU A 168 7.85 22.82 -11.81
N LEU A 169 7.74 21.53 -11.49
CA LEU A 169 8.38 20.46 -12.26
C LEU A 169 7.82 20.38 -13.69
N ALA A 170 6.50 20.53 -13.84
CA ALA A 170 5.83 20.56 -15.14
C ALA A 170 6.31 21.73 -16.02
N ARG A 171 6.52 22.91 -15.41
CA ARG A 171 7.11 24.07 -16.10
C ARG A 171 8.55 23.81 -16.53
N ALA A 172 9.35 23.25 -15.63
CA ALA A 172 10.76 22.94 -15.92
C ALA A 172 10.93 21.91 -17.06
N SER A 173 9.99 20.94 -17.15
CA SER A 173 9.98 19.94 -18.23
C SER A 173 9.31 20.40 -19.53
N GLY A 174 8.67 21.58 -19.54
CA GLY A 174 7.90 22.09 -20.67
C GLY A 174 6.60 21.31 -20.96
N SER A 175 6.10 20.53 -20.00
CA SER A 175 4.89 19.71 -20.18
C SER A 175 3.62 20.50 -19.95
N TYR A 176 3.03 21.03 -21.02
CA TYR A 176 1.77 21.79 -20.94
C TYR A 176 0.62 20.96 -20.34
N ARG A 177 0.56 19.67 -20.62
CA ARG A 177 -0.45 18.77 -20.07
C ARG A 177 -0.38 18.67 -18.57
N GLU A 178 0.82 18.50 -18.03
CA GLU A 178 1.04 18.41 -16.58
C GLU A 178 0.81 19.78 -15.90
N MET A 179 1.18 20.89 -16.54
CA MET A 179 0.87 22.22 -16.04
C MET A 179 -0.64 22.48 -15.93
N GLU A 180 -1.40 22.10 -16.95
CA GLU A 180 -2.86 22.20 -16.93
C GLU A 180 -3.48 21.31 -15.82
N GLY A 181 -2.97 20.09 -15.65
CA GLY A 181 -3.37 19.19 -14.58
C GLY A 181 -3.15 19.80 -13.20
N ALA A 182 -1.94 20.29 -12.94
CA ALA A 182 -1.57 20.90 -11.67
C ALA A 182 -2.41 22.16 -11.37
N ALA A 183 -2.63 23.03 -12.39
CA ALA A 183 -3.47 24.23 -12.24
C ALA A 183 -4.91 23.86 -11.86
N ARG A 184 -5.47 22.83 -12.48
CA ARG A 184 -6.82 22.34 -12.19
C ARG A 184 -6.95 21.87 -10.74
N GLU A 185 -5.98 21.12 -10.24
CA GLU A 185 -6.00 20.66 -8.85
C GLU A 185 -5.81 21.81 -7.86
N LEU A 186 -4.94 22.79 -8.14
CA LEU A 186 -4.78 24.00 -7.31
C LEU A 186 -6.08 24.79 -7.18
N VAL A 187 -6.83 24.95 -8.26
CA VAL A 187 -8.15 25.62 -8.22
C VAL A 187 -9.11 24.85 -7.31
N LYS A 188 -9.18 23.52 -7.41
CA LYS A 188 -10.07 22.70 -6.57
C LYS A 188 -9.77 22.78 -5.08
N VAL A 189 -8.50 22.98 -4.71
CA VAL A 189 -8.10 23.05 -3.28
C VAL A 189 -8.30 24.44 -2.72
N SER A 190 -8.31 25.47 -3.59
CA SER A 190 -8.44 26.90 -3.18
C SER A 190 -9.89 27.37 -3.04
N CYS A 191 -10.86 26.56 -3.49
CA CYS A 191 -12.31 26.84 -3.36
C CYS A 191 -12.91 26.11 -2.16
#